data_56c59c9860d5569c5ea8fa88c09957d1
#
_entry.id   56c59c9860d5569c5ea8fa88c09957d1
#
_cell.length_a   1.000
_cell.length_b   1.000
_cell.length_c   1.000
_cell.angle_alpha   90.00
_cell.angle_beta   90.00
_cell.angle_gamma   90.00
#
_symmetry.space_group_name_H-M   'P 1'
#
loop_
_entity.id
_entity.type
_entity.pdbx_description
1 polymer ?
#
loop_
_entity_poly.entity_id
_entity_poly.type
_entity_poly.pdbx_seq_one_letter_code
_entity_poly.pdbx_strand_id
1 'polypeptide(L)'
;MFGLGGVCVSAVKRIFVERRADHAVEAAGILADLRENLGLSSLRSVRVLNRYDVAGLGEKEWEQAKSLVFAEPMVDDVYEEVLPVWPETIFFAMEYLPGQYDQRADSAAQCLQLLSAGERPQIRTAKVLALGGAVTAEELERIKAYCINPVEAREAALEKPSTLEEELVQPGDVAVLTGFLALDEAAVGALHAELGLAMSAADLRFCQEYFQTQEKREPTLTEIRVLDTYWSDHCRHTTFHTCLEEVRFGEGRYGKRIAAVYDEYLATRRKVYGAKEKDRDICLMDVAVLGMKELRLRGLPGVRHCARL
;
A
#
# COMPACT_ATOMS: atom_id res chain seq x y z
N MET A 1 40.09 26.93 -16.46
CA MET A 1 39.42 26.35 -17.63
C MET A 1 39.15 24.90 -17.28
N PHE A 2 38.04 24.65 -16.57
CA PHE A 2 37.61 23.28 -16.23
C PHE A 2 36.69 22.83 -17.36
N GLY A 3 37.13 21.81 -18.10
CA GLY A 3 36.32 21.21 -19.14
C GLY A 3 35.09 20.54 -18.54
N LEU A 4 33.93 21.00 -18.96
CA LEU A 4 32.67 20.28 -18.80
C LEU A 4 32.83 18.94 -19.56
N GLY A 5 33.10 17.87 -18.83
CA GLY A 5 33.02 16.52 -19.35
C GLY A 5 31.57 16.29 -19.80
N GLY A 6 31.38 16.24 -21.11
CA GLY A 6 30.08 15.87 -21.67
C GLY A 6 29.73 14.48 -21.16
N VAL A 7 28.69 14.38 -20.39
CA VAL A 7 28.05 13.11 -20.04
C VAL A 7 27.60 12.51 -21.38
N CYS A 8 28.30 11.47 -21.83
CA CYS A 8 27.86 10.70 -22.97
C CYS A 8 26.55 10.01 -22.55
N VAL A 9 25.42 10.57 -22.93
CA VAL A 9 24.11 9.95 -22.67
C VAL A 9 24.11 8.64 -23.43
N SER A 10 24.40 7.54 -22.73
CA SER A 10 24.30 6.22 -23.34
C SER A 10 22.85 5.95 -23.69
N ALA A 11 22.63 5.45 -24.90
CA ALA A 11 21.27 5.09 -25.36
C ALA A 11 20.63 4.13 -24.36
N VAL A 12 19.36 4.37 -24.04
CA VAL A 12 18.58 3.46 -23.21
C VAL A 12 18.42 2.12 -23.93
N LYS A 13 18.76 1.04 -23.27
CA LYS A 13 18.52 -0.34 -23.73
C LYS A 13 17.31 -0.88 -22.98
N ARG A 14 16.48 -1.67 -23.66
CA ARG A 14 15.27 -2.26 -23.11
C ARG A 14 15.29 -3.77 -23.21
N ILE A 15 14.85 -4.43 -22.13
CA ILE A 15 14.66 -5.87 -22.08
C ILE A 15 13.34 -6.19 -21.36
N PHE A 16 12.65 -7.21 -21.86
CA PHE A 16 11.48 -7.79 -21.24
C PHE A 16 11.79 -9.22 -20.86
N VAL A 17 11.42 -9.60 -19.66
CA VAL A 17 11.65 -10.94 -19.12
C VAL A 17 10.33 -11.53 -18.70
N GLU A 18 10.02 -12.70 -19.22
CA GLU A 18 8.78 -13.41 -18.98
C GLU A 18 9.04 -14.82 -18.46
N ARG A 19 8.33 -15.23 -17.44
CA ARG A 19 8.32 -16.63 -17.01
C ARG A 19 7.68 -17.51 -18.07
N ARG A 20 8.33 -18.62 -18.44
CA ARG A 20 7.76 -19.64 -19.32
C ARG A 20 6.45 -20.19 -18.75
N ALA A 21 5.58 -20.67 -19.63
CA ALA A 21 4.20 -21.02 -19.30
C ALA A 21 4.06 -22.00 -18.12
N ASP A 22 4.94 -22.98 -18.01
CA ASP A 22 4.99 -23.98 -16.93
C ASP A 22 5.47 -23.41 -15.59
N HIS A 23 6.03 -22.21 -15.58
CA HIS A 23 6.51 -21.50 -14.40
C HIS A 23 5.78 -20.16 -14.16
N ALA A 24 4.80 -19.81 -14.99
CA ALA A 24 4.09 -18.53 -14.98
C ALA A 24 2.97 -18.47 -13.93
N VAL A 25 3.30 -18.76 -12.66
CA VAL A 25 2.33 -18.81 -11.55
C VAL A 25 1.65 -17.46 -11.32
N GLU A 26 2.41 -16.36 -11.41
CA GLU A 26 1.86 -14.99 -11.26
C GLU A 26 0.82 -14.70 -12.34
N ALA A 27 1.12 -15.01 -13.60
CA ALA A 27 0.20 -14.78 -14.71
C ALA A 27 -1.08 -15.59 -14.57
N ALA A 28 -0.97 -16.86 -14.14
CA ALA A 28 -2.12 -17.72 -13.87
C ALA A 28 -2.97 -17.19 -12.70
N GLY A 29 -2.33 -16.69 -11.65
CA GLY A 29 -3.01 -16.08 -10.51
C GLY A 29 -3.79 -14.83 -10.92
N ILE A 30 -3.16 -13.91 -11.67
CA ILE A 30 -3.82 -12.70 -12.15
C ILE A 30 -5.00 -13.05 -13.07
N LEU A 31 -4.85 -14.04 -13.96
CA LEU A 31 -5.94 -14.49 -14.83
C LEU A 31 -7.15 -14.99 -14.02
N ALA A 32 -6.91 -15.83 -13.02
CA ALA A 32 -7.96 -16.34 -12.15
C ALA A 32 -8.65 -15.21 -11.39
N ASP A 33 -7.87 -14.31 -10.81
CA ASP A 33 -8.33 -13.19 -10.02
C ASP A 33 -9.19 -12.21 -10.83
N LEU A 34 -8.76 -11.85 -12.03
CA LEU A 34 -9.53 -10.99 -12.94
C LEU A 34 -10.84 -11.64 -13.40
N ARG A 35 -10.83 -12.95 -13.63
CA ARG A 35 -12.06 -13.68 -13.99
C ARG A 35 -13.04 -13.77 -12.85
N GLU A 36 -12.57 -14.06 -11.65
CA GLU A 36 -13.41 -14.28 -10.46
C GLU A 36 -13.94 -12.95 -9.90
N ASN A 37 -13.07 -11.95 -9.72
CA ASN A 37 -13.45 -10.71 -9.07
C ASN A 37 -14.07 -9.67 -10.02
N LEU A 38 -13.65 -9.63 -11.29
CA LEU A 38 -14.22 -8.71 -12.28
C LEU A 38 -15.24 -9.36 -13.23
N GLY A 39 -15.41 -10.68 -13.17
CA GLY A 39 -16.35 -11.40 -14.01
C GLY A 39 -15.95 -11.46 -15.50
N LEU A 40 -14.67 -11.36 -15.84
CA LEU A 40 -14.16 -11.24 -17.20
C LEU A 40 -14.02 -12.61 -17.88
N SER A 41 -15.12 -13.20 -18.34
CA SER A 41 -15.11 -14.48 -19.03
C SER A 41 -14.50 -14.42 -20.43
N SER A 42 -14.44 -13.25 -21.06
CA SER A 42 -13.83 -12.97 -22.37
C SER A 42 -12.30 -13.02 -22.34
N LEU A 43 -11.69 -12.79 -21.17
CA LEU A 43 -10.24 -12.85 -20.96
C LEU A 43 -9.76 -14.32 -21.00
N ARG A 44 -8.96 -14.68 -22.02
CA ARG A 44 -8.49 -16.08 -22.21
C ARG A 44 -7.15 -16.35 -21.58
N SER A 45 -6.23 -15.39 -21.61
CA SER A 45 -4.89 -15.52 -21.09
C SER A 45 -4.36 -14.20 -20.54
N VAL A 46 -3.46 -14.30 -19.58
CA VAL A 46 -2.65 -13.18 -19.10
C VAL A 46 -1.20 -13.61 -19.19
N ARG A 47 -0.34 -12.73 -19.66
CA ARG A 47 1.12 -12.88 -19.60
C ARG A 47 1.69 -11.71 -18.82
N VAL A 48 2.71 -11.98 -18.03
CA VAL A 48 3.38 -10.99 -17.18
C VAL A 48 4.83 -10.88 -17.61
N LEU A 49 5.22 -9.69 -18.05
CA LEU A 49 6.58 -9.41 -18.45
C LEU A 49 7.17 -8.33 -17.54
N ASN A 50 8.35 -8.58 -17.02
CA ASN A 50 9.12 -7.58 -16.29
C ASN A 50 9.97 -6.81 -17.30
N ARG A 51 9.68 -5.51 -17.47
CA ARG A 51 10.42 -4.61 -18.33
C ARG A 51 11.54 -3.94 -17.54
N TYR A 52 12.73 -3.91 -18.13
CA TYR A 52 13.84 -3.11 -17.63
C TYR A 52 14.29 -2.15 -18.73
N ASP A 53 14.34 -0.87 -18.39
CA ASP A 53 14.96 0.18 -19.18
C ASP A 53 16.28 0.53 -18.48
N VAL A 54 17.40 0.45 -19.20
CA VAL A 54 18.74 0.52 -18.63
C VAL A 54 19.59 1.55 -19.39
N ALA A 55 20.22 2.46 -18.66
CA ALA A 55 21.19 3.42 -19.20
C ALA A 55 22.52 3.33 -18.45
N GLY A 56 23.62 3.64 -19.12
CA GLY A 56 24.95 3.64 -18.51
C GLY A 56 25.64 2.27 -18.49
N LEU A 57 25.24 1.34 -19.36
CA LEU A 57 25.83 -0.01 -19.43
C LEU A 57 26.50 -0.24 -20.80
N GLY A 58 27.73 -0.76 -20.78
CA GLY A 58 28.47 -1.14 -21.99
C GLY A 58 27.90 -2.38 -22.67
N GLU A 59 28.29 -2.63 -23.92
CA GLU A 59 27.75 -3.75 -24.72
C GLU A 59 28.13 -5.12 -24.13
N LYS A 60 29.37 -5.27 -23.66
CA LYS A 60 29.83 -6.53 -23.07
C LYS A 60 29.09 -6.85 -21.78
N GLU A 61 28.93 -5.86 -20.91
CA GLU A 61 28.19 -5.97 -19.65
C GLU A 61 26.69 -6.23 -19.90
N TRP A 62 26.11 -5.62 -20.94
CA TRP A 62 24.75 -5.86 -21.36
C TRP A 62 24.51 -7.32 -21.74
N GLU A 63 25.37 -7.91 -22.58
CA GLU A 63 25.25 -9.31 -22.98
C GLU A 63 25.32 -10.27 -21.78
N GLN A 64 26.22 -9.99 -20.82
CA GLN A 64 26.30 -10.79 -19.60
C GLN A 64 25.09 -10.60 -18.67
N ALA A 65 24.59 -9.37 -18.57
CA ALA A 65 23.48 -9.03 -17.70
C ALA A 65 22.19 -9.77 -18.05
N LYS A 66 21.95 -10.05 -19.32
CA LYS A 66 20.74 -10.74 -19.78
C LYS A 66 20.48 -12.05 -19.05
N SER A 67 21.53 -12.84 -18.84
CA SER A 67 21.43 -14.16 -18.21
C SER A 67 21.88 -14.22 -16.76
N LEU A 68 22.61 -13.21 -16.29
CA LEU A 68 23.13 -13.22 -14.91
C LEU A 68 22.34 -12.32 -13.95
N VAL A 69 21.63 -11.31 -14.48
CA VAL A 69 20.95 -10.31 -13.66
C VAL A 69 19.46 -10.23 -13.98
N PHE A 70 19.08 -10.12 -15.26
CA PHE A 70 17.70 -9.86 -15.63
C PHE A 70 16.85 -11.11 -15.70
N ALA A 71 17.40 -12.21 -16.20
CA ALA A 71 16.67 -13.45 -16.47
C ALA A 71 17.38 -14.69 -15.93
N GLU A 72 16.59 -15.70 -15.65
CA GLU A 72 17.03 -17.05 -15.32
C GLU A 72 16.83 -17.96 -16.55
N PRO A 73 17.87 -18.28 -17.30
CA PRO A 73 17.77 -18.89 -18.63
C PRO A 73 16.97 -20.22 -18.69
N MET A 74 16.86 -20.92 -17.55
CA MET A 74 16.14 -22.19 -17.48
C MET A 74 14.63 -22.02 -17.46
N VAL A 75 14.13 -20.88 -16.95
CA VAL A 75 12.69 -20.66 -16.67
C VAL A 75 12.13 -19.37 -17.26
N ASP A 76 12.98 -18.53 -17.85
CA ASP A 76 12.60 -17.27 -18.47
C ASP A 76 12.81 -17.24 -19.96
N ASP A 77 11.95 -16.50 -20.65
CA ASP A 77 12.11 -16.04 -22.02
C ASP A 77 12.43 -14.54 -22.00
N VAL A 78 13.30 -14.12 -22.90
CA VAL A 78 13.83 -12.76 -22.99
C VAL A 78 13.53 -12.15 -24.35
N TYR A 79 13.05 -10.90 -24.34
CA TYR A 79 12.79 -10.12 -25.55
C TYR A 79 13.52 -8.79 -25.45
N GLU A 80 14.32 -8.45 -26.46
CA GLU A 80 15.08 -7.21 -26.48
C GLU A 80 14.38 -6.16 -27.34
N GLU A 81 14.39 -4.93 -26.87
CA GLU A 81 13.90 -3.72 -27.52
C GLU A 81 12.40 -3.74 -27.86
N VAL A 82 11.87 -4.82 -28.39
CA VAL A 82 10.50 -4.89 -28.90
C VAL A 82 9.77 -6.09 -28.32
N LEU A 83 8.54 -5.87 -27.90
CA LEU A 83 7.64 -6.96 -27.51
C LEU A 83 7.18 -7.75 -28.72
N PRO A 84 7.12 -9.09 -28.64
CA PRO A 84 6.48 -9.89 -29.66
C PRO A 84 5.01 -9.49 -29.83
N VAL A 85 4.54 -9.53 -31.05
CA VAL A 85 3.13 -9.34 -31.36
C VAL A 85 2.40 -10.68 -31.23
N TRP A 86 1.48 -10.76 -30.28
CA TRP A 86 0.59 -11.93 -30.14
C TRP A 86 -0.81 -11.56 -30.68
N PRO A 87 -1.45 -12.44 -31.48
CA PRO A 87 -2.80 -12.18 -31.97
C PRO A 87 -3.81 -11.92 -30.87
N GLU A 88 -4.75 -11.01 -31.08
CA GLU A 88 -5.84 -10.69 -30.14
C GLU A 88 -5.33 -10.33 -28.72
N THR A 89 -4.20 -9.64 -28.61
CA THR A 89 -3.59 -9.29 -27.33
C THR A 89 -3.52 -7.78 -27.15
N ILE A 90 -3.98 -7.31 -26.00
CA ILE A 90 -3.88 -5.90 -25.57
C ILE A 90 -2.80 -5.81 -24.50
N PHE A 91 -1.98 -4.78 -24.57
CA PHE A 91 -0.90 -4.54 -23.61
C PHE A 91 -1.19 -3.29 -22.79
N PHE A 92 -0.86 -3.34 -21.52
CA PHE A 92 -0.62 -2.15 -20.71
C PHE A 92 0.53 -2.40 -19.77
N ALA A 93 1.15 -1.34 -19.32
CA ALA A 93 2.27 -1.41 -18.39
C ALA A 93 1.97 -0.60 -17.13
N MET A 94 2.54 -1.01 -16.00
CA MET A 94 2.49 -0.28 -14.75
C MET A 94 3.90 -0.11 -14.20
N GLU A 95 4.17 1.06 -13.64
CA GLU A 95 5.44 1.42 -13.01
C GLU A 95 5.20 2.09 -11.67
N TYR A 96 6.20 2.12 -10.81
CA TYR A 96 6.13 2.88 -9.56
C TYR A 96 6.03 4.38 -9.83
N LEU A 97 5.34 5.08 -8.94
CA LEU A 97 5.31 6.55 -8.96
C LEU A 97 6.72 7.11 -8.70
N PRO A 98 7.04 8.29 -9.25
CA PRO A 98 8.26 9.01 -8.88
C PRO A 98 8.38 9.16 -7.37
N GLY A 99 9.56 8.84 -6.83
CA GLY A 99 9.82 8.85 -5.38
C GLY A 99 9.45 7.57 -4.63
N GLN A 100 8.75 6.64 -5.25
CA GLN A 100 8.56 5.29 -4.70
C GLN A 100 9.81 4.44 -4.94
N TYR A 101 10.09 3.54 -3.97
CA TYR A 101 11.25 2.65 -4.05
C TYR A 101 10.97 1.47 -4.98
N ASP A 102 11.67 1.45 -6.11
CA ASP A 102 11.65 0.33 -7.05
C ASP A 102 12.72 -0.70 -6.66
N GLN A 103 12.33 -1.68 -5.83
CA GLN A 103 13.22 -2.73 -5.36
C GLN A 103 13.84 -3.54 -6.50
N ARG A 104 13.11 -3.78 -7.58
CA ARG A 104 13.58 -4.55 -8.73
C ARG A 104 14.67 -3.78 -9.48
N ALA A 105 14.45 -2.50 -9.75
CA ALA A 105 15.43 -1.63 -10.37
C ALA A 105 16.69 -1.48 -9.51
N ASP A 106 16.50 -1.27 -8.21
CA ASP A 106 17.60 -1.11 -7.26
C ASP A 106 18.48 -2.37 -7.18
N SER A 107 17.86 -3.54 -7.03
CA SER A 107 18.58 -4.83 -6.97
C SER A 107 19.32 -5.12 -8.27
N ALA A 108 18.70 -4.88 -9.42
CA ALA A 108 19.34 -5.06 -10.72
C ALA A 108 20.54 -4.11 -10.88
N ALA A 109 20.40 -2.84 -10.50
CA ALA A 109 21.48 -1.86 -10.57
C ALA A 109 22.67 -2.25 -9.66
N GLN A 110 22.41 -2.77 -8.46
CA GLN A 110 23.45 -3.28 -7.56
C GLN A 110 24.17 -4.48 -8.17
N CYS A 111 23.44 -5.45 -8.70
CA CYS A 111 24.05 -6.62 -9.35
C CYS A 111 24.91 -6.23 -10.55
N LEU A 112 24.46 -5.28 -11.37
CA LEU A 112 25.22 -4.77 -12.51
C LEU A 112 26.46 -4.00 -12.09
N GLN A 113 26.38 -3.22 -11.03
CA GLN A 113 27.55 -2.53 -10.47
C GLN A 113 28.61 -3.52 -9.99
N LEU A 114 28.19 -4.61 -9.34
CA LEU A 114 29.12 -5.68 -8.93
C LEU A 114 29.71 -6.42 -10.13
N LEU A 115 28.94 -6.65 -11.18
CA LEU A 115 29.38 -7.33 -12.39
C LEU A 115 30.40 -6.52 -13.19
N SER A 116 30.17 -5.21 -13.32
CA SER A 116 31.02 -4.30 -14.10
C SER A 116 32.22 -3.74 -13.31
N ALA A 117 32.14 -3.78 -11.97
CA ALA A 117 33.03 -3.06 -11.05
C ALA A 117 33.18 -1.55 -11.41
N GLY A 118 32.13 -0.97 -12.02
CA GLY A 118 32.08 0.38 -12.53
C GLY A 118 31.07 1.27 -11.80
N GLU A 119 30.64 2.32 -12.49
CA GLU A 119 29.56 3.17 -12.01
C GLU A 119 28.24 2.41 -12.01
N ARG A 120 27.35 2.79 -11.07
CA ARG A 120 26.03 2.20 -10.96
C ARG A 120 25.16 2.64 -12.14
N PRO A 121 24.63 1.72 -12.96
CA PRO A 121 23.75 2.09 -14.05
C PRO A 121 22.40 2.60 -13.56
N GLN A 122 21.76 3.43 -14.36
CA GLN A 122 20.38 3.83 -14.13
C GLN A 122 19.45 2.76 -14.67
N ILE A 123 18.48 2.34 -13.85
CA ILE A 123 17.47 1.34 -14.23
C ILE A 123 16.12 1.85 -13.81
N ARG A 124 15.13 1.67 -14.69
CA ARG A 124 13.72 1.82 -14.41
C ARG A 124 13.01 0.54 -14.77
N THR A 125 12.08 0.08 -13.94
CA THR A 125 11.30 -1.11 -14.25
C THR A 125 9.82 -0.80 -14.45
N ALA A 126 9.16 -1.67 -15.18
CA ALA A 126 7.72 -1.71 -15.28
C ALA A 126 7.26 -3.17 -15.41
N LYS A 127 6.06 -3.44 -14.95
CA LYS A 127 5.38 -4.71 -15.19
C LYS A 127 4.44 -4.52 -16.38
N VAL A 128 4.62 -5.31 -17.41
CA VAL A 128 3.76 -5.32 -18.60
C VAL A 128 2.81 -6.49 -18.51
N LEU A 129 1.53 -6.22 -18.63
CA LEU A 129 0.49 -7.24 -18.75
C LEU A 129 0.04 -7.35 -20.20
N ALA A 130 0.08 -8.55 -20.74
CA ALA A 130 -0.44 -8.88 -22.06
C ALA A 130 -1.73 -9.70 -21.87
N LEU A 131 -2.85 -9.12 -22.28
CA LEU A 131 -4.20 -9.64 -22.09
C LEU A 131 -4.69 -10.26 -23.38
N GLY A 132 -4.82 -11.58 -23.43
CA GLY A 132 -5.31 -12.31 -24.59
C GLY A 132 -6.80 -12.61 -24.49
N GLY A 133 -7.55 -12.30 -25.57
CA GLY A 133 -8.99 -12.52 -25.66
C GLY A 133 -9.73 -11.27 -26.15
N ALA A 134 -11.06 -11.37 -26.22
CA ALA A 134 -11.93 -10.27 -26.67
C ALA A 134 -12.20 -9.28 -25.51
N VAL A 135 -11.17 -8.53 -25.08
CA VAL A 135 -11.28 -7.53 -24.01
C VAL A 135 -11.73 -6.21 -24.62
N THR A 136 -12.84 -5.66 -24.12
CA THR A 136 -13.34 -4.35 -24.52
C THR A 136 -12.54 -3.21 -23.88
N ALA A 137 -12.68 -1.99 -24.40
CA ALA A 137 -12.03 -0.82 -23.83
C ALA A 137 -12.50 -0.55 -22.39
N GLU A 138 -13.77 -0.77 -22.08
CA GLU A 138 -14.33 -0.61 -20.75
C GLU A 138 -13.77 -1.66 -19.77
N GLU A 139 -13.67 -2.91 -20.23
CA GLU A 139 -13.06 -3.99 -19.44
C GLU A 139 -11.57 -3.70 -19.17
N LEU A 140 -10.85 -3.16 -20.16
CA LEU A 140 -9.45 -2.77 -19.99
C LEU A 140 -9.29 -1.70 -18.90
N GLU A 141 -10.12 -0.66 -18.90
CA GLU A 141 -10.06 0.37 -17.85
C GLU A 141 -10.39 -0.20 -16.45
N ARG A 142 -11.34 -1.14 -16.37
CA ARG A 142 -11.63 -1.85 -15.11
C ARG A 142 -10.45 -2.72 -14.66
N ILE A 143 -9.76 -3.39 -15.59
CA ILE A 143 -8.55 -4.17 -15.30
C ILE A 143 -7.43 -3.26 -14.79
N LYS A 144 -7.19 -2.13 -15.48
CA LYS A 144 -6.18 -1.15 -15.04
C LYS A 144 -6.48 -0.62 -13.63
N ALA A 145 -7.73 -0.22 -13.37
CA ALA A 145 -8.16 0.28 -12.06
C ALA A 145 -8.02 -0.78 -10.94
N TYR A 146 -8.14 -2.06 -11.29
CA TYR A 146 -7.96 -3.17 -10.36
C TYR A 146 -6.48 -3.50 -10.11
N CYS A 147 -5.65 -3.50 -11.16
CA CYS A 147 -4.25 -3.90 -11.08
C CYS A 147 -3.30 -2.78 -10.62
N ILE A 148 -3.65 -1.52 -10.88
CA ILE A 148 -2.79 -0.37 -10.56
C ILE A 148 -3.25 0.26 -9.24
N ASN A 149 -2.43 0.12 -8.21
CA ASN A 149 -2.65 0.84 -6.97
C ASN A 149 -2.19 2.31 -7.12
N PRO A 150 -3.10 3.29 -7.16
CA PRO A 150 -2.75 4.69 -7.43
C PRO A 150 -1.93 5.36 -6.33
N VAL A 151 -1.77 4.71 -5.17
CA VAL A 151 -0.94 5.21 -4.06
C VAL A 151 0.55 4.98 -4.32
N GLU A 152 0.90 3.93 -5.08
CA GLU A 152 2.30 3.54 -5.30
C GLU A 152 2.69 3.39 -6.78
N ALA A 153 1.71 3.25 -7.67
CA ALA A 153 1.95 2.95 -9.07
C ALA A 153 1.06 3.77 -10.02
N ARG A 154 1.47 3.83 -11.25
CA ARG A 154 0.73 4.45 -12.36
C ARG A 154 0.83 3.61 -13.63
N GLU A 155 -0.02 3.90 -14.60
CA GLU A 155 0.17 3.37 -15.96
C GLU A 155 1.46 3.92 -16.57
N ALA A 156 2.27 3.04 -17.14
CA ALA A 156 3.52 3.37 -17.80
C ALA A 156 3.34 3.40 -19.31
N ALA A 157 4.01 4.32 -19.99
CA ALA A 157 4.08 4.32 -21.44
C ALA A 157 4.74 3.03 -21.95
N LEU A 158 4.22 2.49 -23.06
CA LEU A 158 4.82 1.33 -23.72
C LEU A 158 6.04 1.73 -24.57
N GLU A 159 6.10 2.96 -25.02
CA GLU A 159 7.20 3.53 -25.79
C GLU A 159 8.48 3.56 -24.93
N LYS A 160 9.61 3.30 -25.60
CA LYS A 160 10.91 3.36 -24.93
C LYS A 160 11.33 4.82 -24.73
N PRO A 161 11.67 5.25 -23.51
CA PRO A 161 12.15 6.60 -23.26
C PRO A 161 13.54 6.82 -23.88
N SER A 162 13.82 8.03 -24.27
CA SER A 162 15.16 8.42 -24.79
C SER A 162 16.18 8.60 -23.68
N THR A 163 15.75 8.87 -22.45
CA THR A 163 16.56 9.02 -21.24
C THR A 163 15.84 8.49 -20.02
N LEU A 164 16.58 8.07 -19.01
CA LEU A 164 16.06 7.70 -17.70
C LEU A 164 16.25 8.81 -16.66
N GLU A 165 16.82 9.93 -17.05
CA GLU A 165 16.90 11.09 -16.18
C GLU A 165 15.49 11.63 -15.92
N GLU A 166 15.15 11.83 -14.66
CA GLU A 166 13.90 12.46 -14.25
C GLU A 166 14.15 13.95 -14.01
N GLU A 167 13.32 14.78 -14.61
CA GLU A 167 13.21 16.15 -14.14
C GLU A 167 12.58 16.14 -12.75
N LEU A 168 13.39 16.39 -11.74
CA LEU A 168 12.91 16.54 -10.38
C LEU A 168 12.10 17.83 -10.29
N VAL A 169 10.80 17.72 -10.38
CA VAL A 169 9.90 18.82 -10.05
C VAL A 169 10.00 19.04 -8.55
N GLN A 170 10.54 20.18 -8.13
CA GLN A 170 10.51 20.54 -6.72
C GLN A 170 9.05 20.67 -6.29
N PRO A 171 8.63 19.95 -5.24
CA PRO A 171 7.29 20.12 -4.69
C PRO A 171 7.15 21.56 -4.18
N GLY A 172 5.96 22.11 -4.30
CA GLY A 172 5.62 23.39 -3.68
C GLY A 172 5.71 23.32 -2.15
N ASP A 173 5.74 24.48 -1.51
CA ASP A 173 5.67 24.56 -0.05
C ASP A 173 4.38 23.92 0.47
N VAL A 174 4.45 23.39 1.69
CA VAL A 174 3.28 22.79 2.35
C VAL A 174 2.19 23.83 2.52
N ALA A 175 0.98 23.52 2.07
CA ALA A 175 -0.16 24.43 2.17
C ALA A 175 -0.50 24.73 3.65
N VAL A 176 -0.67 26.03 3.95
CA VAL A 176 -1.20 26.50 5.23
C VAL A 176 -2.71 26.59 5.12
N LEU A 177 -3.43 26.11 6.10
CA LEU A 177 -4.90 26.17 6.16
C LEU A 177 -5.34 27.57 6.60
N THR A 178 -5.20 28.52 5.67
CA THR A 178 -5.52 29.91 5.92
C THR A 178 -6.99 30.11 6.30
N GLY A 179 -7.24 30.81 7.40
CA GLY A 179 -8.59 31.04 7.93
C GLY A 179 -9.12 29.92 8.84
N PHE A 180 -8.34 28.85 9.04
CA PHE A 180 -8.75 27.73 9.92
C PHE A 180 -9.12 28.19 11.32
N LEU A 181 -8.37 29.12 11.90
CA LEU A 181 -8.62 29.62 13.25
C LEU A 181 -9.96 30.37 13.38
N ALA A 182 -10.47 30.92 12.29
CA ALA A 182 -11.72 31.69 12.28
C ALA A 182 -12.96 30.87 11.87
N LEU A 183 -12.80 29.58 11.56
CA LEU A 183 -13.91 28.73 11.16
C LEU A 183 -14.92 28.55 12.31
N ASP A 184 -16.20 28.64 11.98
CA ASP A 184 -17.29 28.24 12.87
C ASP A 184 -17.46 26.70 12.88
N GLU A 185 -18.37 26.22 13.72
CA GLU A 185 -18.62 24.80 13.90
C GLU A 185 -19.05 24.08 12.60
N ALA A 186 -19.87 24.75 11.79
CA ALA A 186 -20.35 24.17 10.53
C ALA A 186 -19.21 24.09 9.50
N ALA A 187 -18.37 25.12 9.43
CA ALA A 187 -17.22 25.16 8.53
C ALA A 187 -16.11 24.16 8.96
N VAL A 188 -15.89 23.96 10.26
CA VAL A 188 -15.01 22.89 10.77
C VAL A 188 -15.55 21.51 10.35
N GLY A 189 -16.86 21.27 10.46
CA GLY A 189 -17.47 20.04 9.99
C GLY A 189 -17.35 19.82 8.48
N ALA A 190 -17.48 20.90 7.68
CA ALA A 190 -17.29 20.84 6.24
C ALA A 190 -15.83 20.52 5.87
N LEU A 191 -14.86 21.19 6.49
CA LEU A 191 -13.43 20.93 6.30
C LEU A 191 -13.04 19.50 6.71
N HIS A 192 -13.59 19.00 7.83
CA HIS A 192 -13.39 17.62 8.27
C HIS A 192 -13.82 16.61 7.19
N ALA A 193 -15.01 16.82 6.61
CA ALA A 193 -15.53 15.95 5.55
C ALA A 193 -14.72 16.09 4.25
N GLU A 194 -14.33 17.29 3.86
CA GLU A 194 -13.50 17.56 2.67
C GLU A 194 -12.14 16.87 2.78
N LEU A 195 -11.49 16.98 3.93
CA LEU A 195 -10.19 16.35 4.16
C LEU A 195 -10.29 14.84 4.41
N GLY A 196 -11.49 14.30 4.65
CA GLY A 196 -11.69 12.88 4.95
C GLY A 196 -10.91 12.42 6.18
N LEU A 197 -10.96 13.21 7.27
CA LEU A 197 -10.20 12.93 8.49
C LEU A 197 -10.78 11.75 9.26
N ALA A 198 -9.92 10.97 9.89
CA ALA A 198 -10.29 9.85 10.76
C ALA A 198 -10.70 10.33 12.17
N MET A 199 -10.12 11.44 12.66
CA MET A 199 -10.57 12.09 13.90
C MET A 199 -12.01 12.59 13.76
N SER A 200 -12.71 12.83 14.86
CA SER A 200 -14.02 13.44 14.82
C SER A 200 -13.96 14.95 14.54
N ALA A 201 -15.07 15.56 14.10
CA ALA A 201 -15.16 17.01 13.96
C ALA A 201 -14.95 17.73 15.31
N ALA A 202 -15.31 17.10 16.43
CA ALA A 202 -15.03 17.64 17.77
C ALA A 202 -13.54 17.64 18.09
N ASP A 203 -12.79 16.61 17.68
CA ASP A 203 -11.34 16.54 17.86
C ASP A 203 -10.64 17.60 16.97
N LEU A 204 -11.12 17.79 15.74
CA LEU A 204 -10.60 18.86 14.86
C LEU A 204 -10.82 20.24 15.47
N ARG A 205 -11.97 20.47 16.12
CA ARG A 205 -12.27 21.70 16.86
C ARG A 205 -11.34 21.88 18.05
N PHE A 206 -11.05 20.82 18.78
CA PHE A 206 -10.06 20.83 19.86
C PHE A 206 -8.66 21.24 19.32
N CYS A 207 -8.26 20.71 18.17
CA CYS A 207 -7.04 21.13 17.50
C CYS A 207 -7.08 22.61 17.12
N GLN A 208 -8.23 23.11 16.60
CA GLN A 208 -8.41 24.53 16.28
C GLN A 208 -8.17 25.42 17.52
N GLU A 209 -8.79 25.07 18.65
CA GLU A 209 -8.62 25.80 19.92
C GLU A 209 -7.16 25.80 20.38
N TYR A 210 -6.45 24.69 20.23
CA TYR A 210 -5.03 24.60 20.53
C TYR A 210 -4.20 25.57 19.66
N PHE A 211 -4.41 25.58 18.35
CA PHE A 211 -3.70 26.48 17.44
C PHE A 211 -4.06 27.95 17.70
N GLN A 212 -5.31 28.26 18.10
CA GLN A 212 -5.73 29.60 18.49
C GLN A 212 -5.05 30.10 19.78
N THR A 213 -4.98 29.23 20.79
CA THR A 213 -4.61 29.64 22.16
C THR A 213 -3.12 29.46 22.45
N GLN A 214 -2.53 28.36 21.97
CA GLN A 214 -1.16 27.97 22.27
C GLN A 214 -0.20 28.37 21.14
N GLU A 215 -0.43 27.87 19.93
CA GLU A 215 0.45 28.14 18.79
C GLU A 215 0.29 29.53 18.21
N LYS A 216 -0.92 30.11 18.26
CA LYS A 216 -1.28 31.44 17.76
C LYS A 216 -0.89 31.64 16.29
N ARG A 217 -1.03 30.60 15.50
CA ARG A 217 -0.78 30.57 14.06
C ARG A 217 -1.68 29.58 13.36
N GLU A 218 -1.88 29.77 12.06
CA GLU A 218 -2.57 28.82 11.22
C GLU A 218 -1.76 27.53 11.10
N PRO A 219 -2.40 26.35 11.16
CA PRO A 219 -1.71 25.09 10.93
C PRO A 219 -1.45 24.87 9.44
N THR A 220 -0.44 24.06 9.15
CA THR A 220 -0.26 23.49 7.82
C THR A 220 -1.19 22.28 7.64
N LEU A 221 -1.48 21.95 6.38
CA LEU A 221 -2.23 20.73 6.05
C LEU A 221 -1.52 19.50 6.60
N THR A 222 -0.18 19.46 6.54
CA THR A 222 0.62 18.34 7.06
C THR A 222 0.45 18.19 8.57
N GLU A 223 0.43 19.28 9.34
CA GLU A 223 0.22 19.20 10.79
C GLU A 223 -1.14 18.58 11.12
N ILE A 224 -2.20 19.01 10.44
CA ILE A 224 -3.54 18.41 10.64
C ILE A 224 -3.55 16.93 10.25
N ARG A 225 -2.91 16.54 9.14
CA ARG A 225 -2.81 15.13 8.73
C ARG A 225 -1.99 14.29 9.71
N VAL A 226 -0.93 14.82 10.28
CA VAL A 226 -0.13 14.13 11.31
C VAL A 226 -0.95 13.94 12.58
N LEU A 227 -1.65 14.99 13.04
CA LEU A 227 -2.55 14.89 14.19
C LEU A 227 -3.66 13.87 13.93
N ASP A 228 -4.29 13.89 12.75
CA ASP A 228 -5.28 12.92 12.34
C ASP A 228 -4.75 11.49 12.39
N THR A 229 -3.50 11.27 11.98
CA THR A 229 -2.86 9.96 12.06
C THR A 229 -2.73 9.46 13.51
N TYR A 230 -2.44 10.33 14.46
CA TYR A 230 -2.42 9.96 15.89
C TYR A 230 -3.81 9.68 16.46
N TRP A 231 -4.84 10.36 15.98
CA TRP A 231 -6.24 10.08 16.32
C TRP A 231 -6.81 8.89 15.55
N SER A 232 -6.15 8.54 14.43
CA SER A 232 -6.62 7.47 13.59
C SER A 232 -6.46 6.13 14.27
N ASP A 233 -7.13 5.21 13.70
CA ASP A 233 -7.58 3.94 14.23
C ASP A 233 -6.52 2.82 14.31
N HIS A 234 -5.28 3.07 13.90
CA HIS A 234 -4.25 2.02 14.03
C HIS A 234 -3.91 1.67 15.50
N CYS A 235 -4.27 2.52 16.43
CA CYS A 235 -4.22 2.24 17.87
C CYS A 235 -5.58 1.99 18.52
N ARG A 236 -6.70 2.34 17.91
CA ARG A 236 -8.14 2.16 18.32
C ARG A 236 -8.43 2.15 19.83
N HIS A 237 -7.58 2.76 20.63
CA HIS A 237 -7.70 2.72 22.08
C HIS A 237 -9.00 3.36 22.55
N THR A 238 -9.40 4.48 21.97
CA THR A 238 -10.67 5.16 22.30
C THR A 238 -11.88 4.29 21.99
N THR A 239 -11.95 3.71 20.79
CA THR A 239 -13.07 2.84 20.38
C THR A 239 -13.15 1.61 21.27
N PHE A 240 -12.03 0.94 21.55
CA PHE A 240 -12.00 -0.24 22.41
C PHE A 240 -12.30 0.06 23.88
N HIS A 241 -12.04 1.28 24.34
CA HIS A 241 -12.34 1.73 25.71
C HIS A 241 -13.69 2.42 25.86
N THR A 242 -14.47 2.58 24.80
CA THR A 242 -15.83 3.12 24.88
C THR A 242 -16.66 2.28 25.87
N CYS A 243 -17.25 2.94 26.87
CA CYS A 243 -18.11 2.28 27.85
C CYS A 243 -19.39 1.78 27.19
N LEU A 244 -19.72 0.52 27.40
CA LEU A 244 -20.95 -0.10 26.90
C LEU A 244 -22.01 0.02 27.99
N GLU A 245 -22.93 0.97 27.84
CA GLU A 245 -24.00 1.20 28.82
C GLU A 245 -25.17 0.23 28.63
N GLU A 246 -25.45 -0.15 27.38
CA GLU A 246 -26.54 -1.06 27.06
C GLU A 246 -26.10 -2.07 25.98
N VAL A 247 -26.39 -3.35 26.21
CA VAL A 247 -26.13 -4.42 25.25
C VAL A 247 -27.44 -5.10 24.91
N ARG A 248 -27.81 -5.07 23.61
CA ARG A 248 -29.02 -5.70 23.08
C ARG A 248 -28.68 -6.82 22.15
N PHE A 249 -29.39 -7.91 22.19
CA PHE A 249 -29.23 -9.06 21.33
C PHE A 249 -30.40 -9.18 20.36
N GLY A 250 -30.09 -9.39 19.08
CA GLY A 250 -31.12 -9.60 18.06
C GLY A 250 -31.86 -10.91 18.25
N GLU A 251 -33.15 -10.94 17.83
CA GLU A 251 -33.99 -12.14 17.80
C GLU A 251 -33.55 -13.02 16.60
N GLY A 252 -32.81 -14.05 16.84
CA GLY A 252 -32.40 -14.95 15.78
C GLY A 252 -31.58 -16.16 16.28
N ARG A 253 -31.23 -17.05 15.35
CA ARG A 253 -30.52 -18.28 15.69
C ARG A 253 -29.24 -18.04 16.50
N TYR A 254 -28.55 -16.94 16.22
CA TYR A 254 -27.28 -16.59 16.88
C TYR A 254 -27.45 -15.68 18.09
N GLY A 255 -28.54 -14.87 18.16
CA GLY A 255 -28.77 -13.93 19.26
C GLY A 255 -28.79 -14.62 20.63
N LYS A 256 -29.49 -15.73 20.75
CA LYS A 256 -29.53 -16.51 21.99
C LYS A 256 -28.18 -17.07 22.44
N ARG A 257 -27.36 -17.49 21.44
CA ARG A 257 -26.00 -17.99 21.73
C ARG A 257 -25.06 -16.86 22.17
N ILE A 258 -25.14 -15.72 21.50
CA ILE A 258 -24.33 -14.55 21.86
C ILE A 258 -24.72 -14.03 23.24
N ALA A 259 -26.02 -13.98 23.57
CA ALA A 259 -26.51 -13.61 24.89
C ALA A 259 -25.95 -14.53 25.99
N ALA A 260 -25.98 -15.85 25.77
CA ALA A 260 -25.43 -16.81 26.72
C ALA A 260 -23.92 -16.63 26.93
N VAL A 261 -23.15 -16.36 25.85
CA VAL A 261 -21.70 -16.05 25.95
C VAL A 261 -21.46 -14.74 26.70
N TYR A 262 -22.33 -13.74 26.50
CA TYR A 262 -22.23 -12.49 27.24
C TYR A 262 -22.51 -12.68 28.74
N ASP A 263 -23.48 -13.52 29.12
CA ASP A 263 -23.74 -13.89 30.52
C ASP A 263 -22.54 -14.60 31.14
N GLU A 264 -21.89 -15.47 30.37
CA GLU A 264 -20.65 -16.15 30.79
C GLU A 264 -19.49 -15.13 30.95
N TYR A 265 -19.37 -14.15 30.04
CA TYR A 265 -18.45 -13.04 30.19
C TYR A 265 -18.67 -12.28 31.50
N LEU A 266 -19.90 -11.90 31.81
CA LEU A 266 -20.21 -11.19 33.06
C LEU A 266 -19.92 -12.04 34.32
N ALA A 267 -20.15 -13.35 34.27
CA ALA A 267 -19.80 -14.26 35.36
C ALA A 267 -18.29 -14.35 35.56
N THR A 268 -17.53 -14.44 34.45
CA THR A 268 -16.07 -14.46 34.46
C THR A 268 -15.51 -13.15 34.98
N ARG A 269 -16.09 -12.03 34.60
CA ARG A 269 -15.72 -10.68 35.04
C ARG A 269 -15.80 -10.54 36.55
N ARG A 270 -16.91 -10.98 37.18
CA ARG A 270 -17.08 -11.03 38.65
C ARG A 270 -15.99 -11.85 39.30
N LYS A 271 -15.65 -13.00 38.74
CA LYS A 271 -14.59 -13.89 39.24
C LYS A 271 -13.19 -13.26 39.16
N VAL A 272 -12.90 -12.58 38.03
CA VAL A 272 -11.59 -12.00 37.75
C VAL A 272 -11.36 -10.74 38.60
N TYR A 273 -12.35 -9.86 38.70
CA TYR A 273 -12.19 -8.55 39.34
C TYR A 273 -12.67 -8.50 40.79
N GLY A 274 -13.54 -9.42 41.19
CA GLY A 274 -14.05 -9.47 42.57
C GLY A 274 -14.71 -8.14 42.98
N ALA A 275 -14.30 -7.60 44.13
CA ALA A 275 -14.84 -6.34 44.63
C ALA A 275 -14.57 -5.12 43.75
N LYS A 276 -13.54 -5.18 42.89
CA LYS A 276 -13.16 -4.10 41.95
C LYS A 276 -13.98 -4.11 40.63
N GLU A 277 -14.90 -5.03 40.48
CA GLU A 277 -15.71 -5.13 39.23
C GLU A 277 -16.49 -3.85 38.97
N LYS A 278 -17.06 -3.25 40.03
CA LYS A 278 -17.89 -2.04 39.96
C LYS A 278 -17.11 -0.77 39.50
N ASP A 279 -15.80 -0.77 39.70
CA ASP A 279 -14.93 0.35 39.39
C ASP A 279 -14.35 0.23 37.97
N ARG A 280 -14.86 -0.70 37.16
CA ARG A 280 -14.38 -0.95 35.81
C ARG A 280 -15.52 -0.95 34.81
N ASP A 281 -15.35 -0.16 33.77
CA ASP A 281 -16.30 -0.12 32.66
C ASP A 281 -16.34 -1.43 31.88
N ILE A 282 -17.48 -1.77 31.37
CA ILE A 282 -17.66 -2.80 30.36
C ILE A 282 -17.31 -2.16 29.01
N CYS A 283 -16.27 -2.63 28.34
CA CYS A 283 -15.85 -2.13 27.04
C CYS A 283 -15.27 -3.27 26.19
N LEU A 284 -15.08 -3.04 24.89
CA LEU A 284 -14.55 -4.06 23.99
C LEU A 284 -13.16 -4.56 24.40
N MET A 285 -12.32 -3.68 24.95
CA MET A 285 -11.00 -4.06 25.47
C MET A 285 -11.13 -5.00 26.66
N ASP A 286 -12.09 -4.77 27.55
CA ASP A 286 -12.33 -5.67 28.70
C ASP A 286 -12.77 -7.06 28.21
N VAL A 287 -13.69 -7.11 27.25
CA VAL A 287 -14.11 -8.38 26.62
C VAL A 287 -12.91 -9.11 26.00
N ALA A 288 -12.07 -8.40 25.25
CA ALA A 288 -10.94 -8.99 24.55
C ALA A 288 -9.87 -9.57 25.50
N VAL A 289 -9.61 -8.92 26.64
CA VAL A 289 -8.51 -9.32 27.55
C VAL A 289 -8.94 -10.18 28.73
N LEU A 290 -10.26 -10.32 28.95
CA LEU A 290 -10.77 -11.01 30.15
C LEU A 290 -10.36 -12.48 30.21
N GLY A 291 -10.43 -13.19 29.08
CA GLY A 291 -10.02 -14.60 29.00
C GLY A 291 -8.55 -14.80 29.39
N MET A 292 -7.66 -13.91 28.95
CA MET A 292 -6.26 -13.93 29.36
C MET A 292 -6.10 -13.68 30.86
N LYS A 293 -6.86 -12.75 31.43
CA LYS A 293 -6.83 -12.47 32.89
C LYS A 293 -7.32 -13.65 33.69
N GLU A 294 -8.36 -14.35 33.23
CA GLU A 294 -8.84 -15.58 33.89
C GLU A 294 -7.79 -16.70 33.85
N LEU A 295 -7.17 -16.94 32.67
CA LEU A 295 -6.09 -17.93 32.52
C LEU A 295 -4.92 -17.62 33.45
N ARG A 296 -4.58 -16.34 33.59
CA ARG A 296 -3.54 -15.91 34.55
C ARG A 296 -3.89 -16.21 35.99
N LEU A 297 -5.16 -16.01 36.40
CA LEU A 297 -5.63 -16.38 37.74
C LEU A 297 -5.54 -17.90 37.98
N ARG A 298 -5.74 -18.71 36.96
CA ARG A 298 -5.59 -20.17 37.00
C ARG A 298 -4.12 -20.63 37.05
N GLY A 299 -3.16 -19.70 36.97
CA GLY A 299 -1.72 -19.99 37.10
C GLY A 299 -1.10 -20.62 35.85
N LEU A 300 -1.69 -20.50 34.68
CA LEU A 300 -1.13 -21.04 33.45
C LEU A 300 0.22 -20.37 33.12
N PRO A 301 1.30 -21.15 32.90
CA PRO A 301 2.59 -20.60 32.51
C PRO A 301 2.53 -19.96 31.11
N GLY A 302 3.27 -18.89 30.88
CA GLY A 302 3.35 -18.15 29.62
C GLY A 302 2.47 -16.90 29.52
N VAL A 303 1.41 -16.78 30.34
CA VAL A 303 0.50 -15.61 30.33
C VAL A 303 1.09 -14.39 31.06
N ARG A 304 2.24 -14.55 31.70
CA ARG A 304 2.83 -13.48 32.53
C ARG A 304 3.40 -12.29 31.73
N HIS A 305 3.75 -12.49 30.47
CA HIS A 305 4.44 -11.47 29.64
C HIS A 305 3.52 -10.52 28.87
N CYS A 306 2.26 -10.89 28.61
CA CYS A 306 1.32 -10.06 27.85
C CYS A 306 0.55 -9.00 28.67
N ALA A 307 0.86 -8.82 29.94
CA ALA A 307 0.07 -8.00 30.87
C ALA A 307 0.69 -6.63 31.22
N ARG A 308 1.58 -6.12 30.38
CA ARG A 308 2.17 -4.77 30.50
C ARG A 308 1.83 -3.87 29.29
N LEU A 309 0.63 -3.99 28.77
CA LEU A 309 0.03 -3.00 27.89
C LEU A 309 -1.14 -2.31 28.60
#